data_606f38bcebd6fc0dce96937ebe116e08
#
_entry.id   606f38bcebd6fc0dce96937ebe116e08
#
_cell.length_a   1.000
_cell.length_b   1.000
_cell.length_c   1.000
_cell.angle_alpha   90.00
_cell.angle_beta   90.00
_cell.angle_gamma   90.00
#
_symmetry.space_group_name_H-M   'P 1'
#
loop_
_entity.id
_entity.type
_entity.pdbx_description
1 polymer ?
#
loop_
_entity_poly.entity_id
_entity_poly.type
_entity_poly.pdbx_seq_one_letter_code
_entity_poly.pdbx_strand_id
1 'polypeptide(L)'
;SLYPDWPCEVTEESLISQLDNAGAFGFVFPVAVISVDEQSFTTRDVTGIERVIEWEGMDWARPFLSDSRQGQPPSQASDIVSAGDIVYIREQDNQWRLAQLPEVSGAFVALDPYDGAVQAIVGGYSFYQSQFNRATQAKRQVGSNIKPFVYSAALDNGYTVASIINDAPINEWDEATGVAWRPQNSPAEYDGPIRMRVALGKSKNVVSVRLLRGVGLDNTIEHLTRFGLDKADIYRDETVSLGSSSHTPLEIVR
;
A
#
# COMPACT_ATOMS: atom_id res chain seq x y z
N SER A 1 14.62 12.75 -40.17
CA SER A 1 14.51 11.98 -38.90
C SER A 1 15.88 11.49 -38.49
N LEU A 2 16.19 11.53 -37.18
CA LEU A 2 17.40 10.92 -36.64
C LEU A 2 17.39 9.39 -36.81
N TYR A 3 16.20 8.82 -36.87
CA TYR A 3 15.98 7.39 -37.03
C TYR A 3 14.97 7.14 -38.13
N PRO A 4 15.31 6.32 -39.17
CA PRO A 4 14.47 6.13 -40.35
C PRO A 4 13.12 5.47 -40.05
N ASP A 5 13.02 4.71 -39.00
CA ASP A 5 11.83 3.93 -38.62
C ASP A 5 10.84 4.70 -37.72
N TRP A 6 11.16 5.95 -37.37
CA TRP A 6 10.28 6.76 -36.53
C TRP A 6 9.14 7.39 -37.36
N PRO A 7 7.92 7.46 -36.79
CA PRO A 7 6.72 7.91 -37.49
C PRO A 7 6.70 9.40 -37.86
N CYS A 8 7.62 10.21 -37.31
CA CYS A 8 7.77 11.64 -37.58
C CYS A 8 9.23 12.08 -37.59
N GLU A 9 9.51 13.25 -38.17
CA GLU A 9 10.84 13.86 -38.06
C GLU A 9 11.09 14.31 -36.61
N VAL A 10 11.99 13.61 -35.90
CA VAL A 10 12.44 13.97 -34.56
C VAL A 10 13.85 14.48 -34.64
N THR A 11 14.06 15.70 -34.15
CA THR A 11 15.40 16.29 -33.97
C THR A 11 15.98 15.85 -32.61
N GLU A 12 17.31 15.92 -32.49
CA GLU A 12 17.98 15.60 -31.24
C GLU A 12 17.52 16.52 -30.09
N GLU A 13 17.32 17.80 -30.35
CA GLU A 13 16.80 18.76 -29.38
C GLU A 13 15.38 18.41 -28.91
N SER A 14 14.52 17.99 -29.85
CA SER A 14 13.16 17.55 -29.53
C SER A 14 13.16 16.28 -28.68
N LEU A 15 14.03 15.32 -28.98
CA LEU A 15 14.18 14.09 -28.21
C LEU A 15 14.64 14.38 -26.77
N ILE A 16 15.71 15.17 -26.62
CA ILE A 16 16.22 15.58 -25.31
C ILE A 16 15.11 16.27 -24.51
N SER A 17 14.38 17.21 -25.11
CA SER A 17 13.28 17.90 -24.46
C SER A 17 12.16 16.96 -24.00
N GLN A 18 11.83 15.93 -24.78
CA GLN A 18 10.82 14.94 -24.41
C GLN A 18 11.28 14.04 -23.26
N LEU A 19 12.55 13.61 -23.27
CA LEU A 19 13.15 12.81 -22.21
C LEU A 19 13.28 13.58 -20.90
N ASP A 20 13.69 14.86 -20.97
CA ASP A 20 13.78 15.75 -19.80
C ASP A 20 12.39 15.99 -19.19
N ASN A 21 11.37 16.19 -20.03
CA ASN A 21 9.99 16.37 -19.57
C ASN A 21 9.42 15.09 -18.91
N ALA A 22 9.81 13.92 -19.39
CA ALA A 22 9.41 12.65 -18.79
C ALA A 22 10.03 12.48 -17.39
N GLY A 23 11.25 12.97 -17.18
CA GLY A 23 11.95 12.98 -15.89
C GLY A 23 12.38 11.59 -15.41
N ALA A 24 13.44 11.55 -14.62
CA ALA A 24 13.91 10.33 -13.94
C ALA A 24 13.34 10.26 -12.52
N PHE A 25 12.93 9.07 -12.08
CA PHE A 25 12.34 8.84 -10.77
C PHE A 25 13.06 7.71 -10.03
N GLY A 26 13.92 8.09 -9.07
CA GLY A 26 14.72 7.11 -8.33
C GLY A 26 15.68 6.36 -9.25
N PHE A 27 15.45 5.05 -9.42
CA PHE A 27 16.27 4.17 -10.26
C PHE A 27 15.63 3.89 -11.62
N VAL A 28 14.65 4.68 -12.04
CA VAL A 28 13.90 4.51 -13.29
C VAL A 28 14.18 5.71 -14.19
N PHE A 29 14.63 5.45 -15.41
CA PHE A 29 15.11 6.47 -16.35
C PHE A 29 14.26 6.44 -17.63
N PRO A 30 13.83 7.60 -18.15
CA PRO A 30 13.18 7.67 -19.45
C PRO A 30 14.20 7.48 -20.57
N VAL A 31 13.83 6.70 -21.57
CA VAL A 31 14.63 6.47 -22.77
C VAL A 31 13.74 6.41 -23.99
N ALA A 32 14.28 6.73 -25.16
CA ALA A 32 13.59 6.55 -26.43
C ALA A 32 13.94 5.21 -27.06
N VAL A 33 12.95 4.51 -27.56
CA VAL A 33 13.12 3.28 -28.35
C VAL A 33 13.58 3.67 -29.75
N ILE A 34 14.79 3.25 -30.15
CA ILE A 34 15.39 3.59 -31.46
C ILE A 34 15.21 2.49 -32.50
N SER A 35 15.18 1.24 -32.08
CA SER A 35 14.88 0.09 -32.95
C SER A 35 14.22 -1.04 -32.16
N VAL A 36 13.46 -1.89 -32.83
CA VAL A 36 12.76 -3.03 -32.26
C VAL A 36 13.07 -4.26 -33.12
N ASP A 37 13.65 -5.28 -32.49
CA ASP A 37 13.90 -6.58 -33.06
C ASP A 37 12.84 -7.59 -32.58
N GLU A 38 12.98 -8.86 -32.92
CA GLU A 38 12.00 -9.89 -32.54
C GLU A 38 11.95 -10.10 -31.02
N GLN A 39 13.10 -10.19 -30.36
CA GLN A 39 13.24 -10.52 -28.93
C GLN A 39 14.05 -9.47 -28.14
N SER A 40 14.23 -8.28 -28.68
CA SER A 40 14.92 -7.17 -28.02
C SER A 40 14.49 -5.84 -28.61
N PHE A 41 14.80 -4.77 -27.90
CA PHE A 41 14.75 -3.42 -28.45
C PHE A 41 15.93 -2.59 -27.96
N THR A 42 16.37 -1.66 -28.79
CA THR A 42 17.46 -0.73 -28.47
C THR A 42 16.89 0.61 -28.07
N THR A 43 17.46 1.19 -27.02
CA THR A 43 17.05 2.47 -26.45
C THR A 43 18.19 3.46 -26.49
N ARG A 44 17.86 4.76 -26.41
CA ARG A 44 18.83 5.85 -26.24
C ARG A 44 18.35 6.80 -25.13
N ASP A 45 19.26 7.16 -24.22
CA ASP A 45 18.98 8.11 -23.16
C ASP A 45 19.30 9.57 -23.57
N VAL A 46 19.02 10.52 -22.68
CA VAL A 46 19.27 11.96 -22.88
C VAL A 46 20.74 12.28 -23.16
N THR A 47 21.68 11.43 -22.70
CA THR A 47 23.12 11.63 -22.93
C THR A 47 23.63 10.97 -24.20
N GLY A 48 22.75 10.30 -24.94
CA GLY A 48 23.06 9.59 -26.17
C GLY A 48 23.58 8.17 -25.98
N ILE A 49 23.56 7.64 -24.75
CA ILE A 49 23.99 6.26 -24.48
C ILE A 49 22.90 5.29 -24.92
N GLU A 50 23.29 4.31 -25.70
CA GLU A 50 22.42 3.24 -26.17
C GLU A 50 22.47 2.03 -25.24
N ARG A 51 21.30 1.39 -25.03
CA ARG A 51 21.15 0.17 -24.24
C ARG A 51 20.17 -0.78 -24.94
N VAL A 52 20.50 -2.06 -24.89
CA VAL A 52 19.62 -3.11 -25.41
C VAL A 52 18.84 -3.70 -24.23
N ILE A 53 17.54 -3.84 -24.43
CA ILE A 53 16.65 -4.53 -23.50
C ILE A 53 16.32 -5.88 -24.13
N GLU A 54 16.79 -6.92 -23.49
CA GLU A 54 16.56 -8.30 -23.91
C GLU A 54 15.16 -8.78 -23.47
N TRP A 55 14.71 -9.89 -24.06
CA TRP A 55 13.38 -10.45 -23.85
C TRP A 55 13.03 -10.64 -22.38
N GLU A 56 13.93 -11.21 -21.58
CA GLU A 56 13.75 -11.44 -20.14
C GLU A 56 13.58 -10.15 -19.34
N GLY A 57 13.94 -9.01 -19.92
CA GLY A 57 13.76 -7.69 -19.36
C GLY A 57 12.38 -7.07 -19.65
N MET A 58 11.59 -7.66 -20.56
CA MET A 58 10.33 -7.07 -21.01
C MET A 58 9.15 -8.05 -21.12
N ASP A 59 9.36 -9.36 -21.07
CA ASP A 59 8.35 -10.41 -21.28
C ASP A 59 7.15 -10.37 -20.33
N TRP A 60 7.30 -9.66 -19.22
CA TRP A 60 6.26 -9.39 -18.24
C TRP A 60 5.18 -8.39 -18.71
N ALA A 61 5.50 -7.56 -19.73
CA ALA A 61 4.70 -6.41 -20.13
C ALA A 61 3.48 -6.85 -20.94
N ARG A 62 2.34 -6.98 -20.27
CA ARG A 62 1.05 -7.30 -20.88
C ARG A 62 0.21 -6.05 -21.08
N PRO A 63 -0.60 -5.97 -22.13
CA PRO A 63 -1.54 -4.87 -22.30
C PRO A 63 -2.48 -4.72 -21.11
N PHE A 64 -2.62 -3.51 -20.59
CA PHE A 64 -3.62 -3.20 -19.57
C PHE A 64 -5.02 -3.17 -20.21
N LEU A 65 -5.97 -3.92 -19.65
CA LEU A 65 -7.37 -3.93 -20.10
C LEU A 65 -8.29 -3.30 -19.05
N SER A 66 -8.08 -3.62 -17.78
CA SER A 66 -8.80 -3.04 -16.64
C SER A 66 -8.07 -3.41 -15.33
N ASP A 67 -8.48 -2.84 -14.19
CA ASP A 67 -7.91 -3.11 -12.87
C ASP A 67 -7.90 -4.61 -12.47
N SER A 68 -8.75 -5.41 -13.09
CA SER A 68 -8.86 -6.85 -12.84
C SER A 68 -8.46 -7.75 -14.02
N ARG A 69 -8.06 -7.18 -15.15
CA ARG A 69 -7.77 -7.94 -16.37
C ARG A 69 -6.55 -7.40 -17.12
N GLN A 70 -5.68 -8.32 -17.50
CA GLN A 70 -4.56 -8.08 -18.42
C GLN A 70 -4.79 -8.78 -19.75
N GLY A 71 -4.14 -8.27 -20.81
CA GLY A 71 -4.12 -8.90 -22.12
C GLY A 71 -3.30 -10.19 -22.16
N GLN A 72 -3.21 -10.77 -23.35
CA GLN A 72 -2.37 -11.95 -23.58
C GLN A 72 -0.89 -11.61 -23.32
N PRO A 73 -0.07 -12.59 -22.90
CA PRO A 73 1.37 -12.40 -22.86
C PRO A 73 1.91 -11.98 -24.23
N PRO A 74 2.87 -11.05 -24.29
CA PRO A 74 3.54 -10.72 -25.55
C PRO A 74 4.32 -11.93 -26.09
N SER A 75 4.51 -11.97 -27.38
CA SER A 75 5.27 -13.01 -28.08
C SER A 75 6.55 -12.47 -28.72
N GLN A 76 6.60 -11.17 -28.93
CA GLN A 76 7.70 -10.44 -29.55
C GLN A 76 7.78 -9.01 -29.00
N ALA A 77 8.93 -8.35 -29.16
CA ALA A 77 9.12 -7.01 -28.63
C ALA A 77 8.18 -5.94 -29.23
N SER A 78 7.79 -6.10 -30.49
CA SER A 78 6.84 -5.20 -31.15
C SER A 78 5.39 -5.31 -30.64
N ASP A 79 5.07 -6.33 -29.82
CA ASP A 79 3.81 -6.39 -29.08
C ASP A 79 3.80 -5.44 -27.88
N ILE A 80 4.99 -4.95 -27.47
CA ILE A 80 5.20 -4.15 -26.26
C ILE A 80 5.52 -2.70 -26.60
N VAL A 81 6.46 -2.48 -27.52
CA VAL A 81 7.00 -1.15 -27.86
C VAL A 81 7.12 -0.96 -29.37
N SER A 82 7.16 0.29 -29.78
CA SER A 82 7.44 0.72 -31.16
C SER A 82 8.60 1.69 -31.18
N ALA A 83 9.31 1.75 -32.31
CA ALA A 83 10.34 2.77 -32.51
C ALA A 83 9.72 4.16 -32.39
N GLY A 84 10.39 5.05 -31.62
CA GLY A 84 9.90 6.37 -31.28
C GLY A 84 9.14 6.47 -29.95
N ASP A 85 8.81 5.35 -29.31
CA ASP A 85 8.20 5.38 -27.98
C ASP A 85 9.20 5.88 -26.94
N ILE A 86 8.70 6.62 -25.95
CA ILE A 86 9.43 6.93 -24.71
C ILE A 86 8.95 5.98 -23.64
N VAL A 87 9.89 5.18 -23.15
CA VAL A 87 9.64 4.18 -22.12
C VAL A 87 10.59 4.40 -20.93
N TYR A 88 10.27 3.78 -19.82
CA TYR A 88 11.15 3.77 -18.66
C TYR A 88 11.92 2.47 -18.57
N ILE A 89 13.20 2.57 -18.21
CA ILE A 89 14.06 1.42 -17.95
C ILE A 89 14.72 1.55 -16.57
N ARG A 90 15.13 0.41 -16.02
CA ARG A 90 15.94 0.33 -14.81
C ARG A 90 17.03 -0.73 -14.95
N GLU A 91 18.10 -0.56 -14.21
CA GLU A 91 19.09 -1.61 -14.03
C GLU A 91 18.68 -2.50 -12.86
N GLN A 92 18.70 -3.81 -13.06
CA GLN A 92 18.49 -4.81 -12.03
C GLN A 92 19.36 -6.03 -12.32
N ASP A 93 20.16 -6.48 -11.36
CA ASP A 93 21.06 -7.62 -11.47
C ASP A 93 22.04 -7.50 -12.65
N ASN A 94 22.57 -6.29 -12.88
CA ASN A 94 23.43 -5.92 -14.01
C ASN A 94 22.77 -6.10 -15.39
N GLN A 95 21.45 -6.09 -15.46
CA GLN A 95 20.68 -6.14 -16.70
C GLN A 95 19.74 -4.95 -16.79
N TRP A 96 19.60 -4.40 -17.98
CA TRP A 96 18.60 -3.37 -18.26
C TRP A 96 17.24 -4.01 -18.51
N ARG A 97 16.22 -3.49 -17.86
CA ARG A 97 14.85 -4.00 -17.93
C ARG A 97 13.86 -2.86 -18.20
N LEU A 98 12.83 -3.17 -18.97
CA LEU A 98 11.67 -2.30 -19.09
C LEU A 98 11.07 -2.07 -17.71
N ALA A 99 10.69 -0.85 -17.41
CA ALA A 99 10.11 -0.46 -16.14
C ALA A 99 8.83 0.35 -16.34
N GLN A 100 8.02 0.39 -15.32
CA GLN A 100 6.80 1.20 -15.28
C GLN A 100 6.81 2.02 -14.00
N LEU A 101 6.41 3.29 -14.09
CA LEU A 101 6.15 4.09 -12.90
C LEU A 101 4.92 3.55 -12.17
N PRO A 102 5.00 3.30 -10.86
CA PRO A 102 3.85 2.80 -10.12
C PRO A 102 2.77 3.89 -10.00
N GLU A 103 1.53 3.54 -10.31
CA GLU A 103 0.38 4.40 -10.07
C GLU A 103 -0.01 4.42 -8.59
N VAL A 104 0.24 3.30 -7.88
CA VAL A 104 0.00 3.20 -6.44
C VAL A 104 1.23 3.63 -5.66
N SER A 105 1.01 4.23 -4.50
CA SER A 105 2.08 4.61 -3.59
C SER A 105 1.85 3.99 -2.22
N GLY A 106 2.93 3.61 -1.57
CA GLY A 106 2.95 3.07 -0.23
C GLY A 106 3.84 3.85 0.71
N ALA A 107 3.83 3.44 1.97
CA ALA A 107 4.77 3.93 2.98
C ALA A 107 5.32 2.75 3.78
N PHE A 108 6.51 2.94 4.32
CA PHE A 108 7.14 2.00 5.23
C PHE A 108 7.74 2.76 6.42
N VAL A 109 7.55 2.23 7.62
CA VAL A 109 8.14 2.76 8.85
C VAL A 109 8.67 1.60 9.67
N ALA A 110 9.90 1.73 10.16
CA ALA A 110 10.49 0.83 11.13
C ALA A 110 11.08 1.63 12.29
N LEU A 111 10.70 1.26 13.50
CA LEU A 111 11.21 1.85 14.73
C LEU A 111 11.99 0.82 15.52
N ASP A 112 12.97 1.27 16.29
CA ASP A 112 13.62 0.45 17.31
C ASP A 112 12.62 0.19 18.46
N PRO A 113 12.37 -1.07 18.84
CA PRO A 113 11.40 -1.38 19.89
C PRO A 113 11.86 -1.00 21.30
N TYR A 114 13.14 -0.67 21.50
CA TYR A 114 13.67 -0.35 22.82
C TYR A 114 13.58 1.14 23.15
N ASP A 115 13.81 2.00 22.16
CA ASP A 115 13.86 3.46 22.39
C ASP A 115 12.96 4.27 21.45
N GLY A 116 12.32 3.61 20.47
CA GLY A 116 11.45 4.24 19.47
C GLY A 116 12.21 5.00 18.38
N ALA A 117 13.54 4.82 18.28
CA ALA A 117 14.33 5.49 17.25
C ALA A 117 13.90 5.03 15.85
N VAL A 118 13.78 5.97 14.92
CA VAL A 118 13.44 5.67 13.53
C VAL A 118 14.62 4.98 12.86
N GLN A 119 14.45 3.72 12.50
CA GLN A 119 15.44 2.93 11.77
C GLN A 119 15.27 3.07 10.26
N ALA A 120 14.03 3.16 9.78
CA ALA A 120 13.74 3.43 8.37
C ALA A 120 12.38 4.12 8.24
N ILE A 121 12.29 5.05 7.29
CA ILE A 121 11.04 5.72 6.91
C ILE A 121 11.04 6.00 5.41
N VAL A 122 10.00 5.51 4.73
CA VAL A 122 9.75 5.74 3.31
C VAL A 122 8.32 6.19 3.15
N GLY A 123 8.10 7.39 2.62
CA GLY A 123 6.77 7.98 2.50
C GLY A 123 6.15 7.93 1.10
N GLY A 124 6.87 7.39 0.12
CA GLY A 124 6.42 7.28 -1.27
C GLY A 124 7.51 6.72 -2.17
N TYR A 125 7.20 6.59 -3.44
CA TYR A 125 8.14 6.05 -4.43
C TYR A 125 9.30 7.01 -4.73
N SER A 126 8.99 8.29 -4.99
CA SER A 126 9.98 9.33 -5.28
C SER A 126 9.49 10.69 -4.79
N PHE A 127 10.39 11.45 -4.18
CA PHE A 127 10.14 12.85 -3.75
C PHE A 127 9.78 13.75 -4.94
N TYR A 128 10.39 13.53 -6.10
CA TYR A 128 10.12 14.31 -7.31
C TYR A 128 8.75 14.04 -7.91
N GLN A 129 8.23 12.81 -7.74
CA GLN A 129 6.88 12.45 -8.15
C GLN A 129 5.83 13.01 -7.18
N SER A 130 6.09 12.94 -5.88
CA SER A 130 5.18 13.43 -4.85
C SER A 130 5.95 13.76 -3.58
N GLN A 131 5.81 15.02 -3.12
CA GLN A 131 6.38 15.48 -1.84
C GLN A 131 5.52 15.06 -0.64
N PHE A 132 4.34 14.47 -0.86
CA PHE A 132 3.45 14.00 0.19
C PHE A 132 4.02 12.74 0.85
N ASN A 133 4.51 12.91 2.10
CA ASN A 133 5.06 11.81 2.88
C ASN A 133 3.92 11.00 3.53
N ARG A 134 3.60 9.86 2.95
CA ARG A 134 2.50 9.01 3.42
C ARG A 134 2.75 8.38 4.78
N ALA A 135 4.01 8.22 5.17
CA ALA A 135 4.35 7.68 6.49
C ALA A 135 3.92 8.61 7.64
N THR A 136 3.95 9.92 7.41
CA THR A 136 3.69 10.96 8.44
C THR A 136 2.45 11.81 8.18
N GLN A 137 1.89 11.77 6.97
CA GLN A 137 0.82 12.67 6.56
C GLN A 137 -0.46 11.95 6.11
N ALA A 138 -0.36 10.70 5.64
CA ALA A 138 -1.53 9.96 5.16
C ALA A 138 -2.27 9.30 6.32
N LYS A 139 -3.33 9.92 6.80
CA LYS A 139 -4.27 9.30 7.73
C LYS A 139 -5.15 8.31 6.97
N ARG A 140 -5.11 7.05 7.38
CA ARG A 140 -5.90 5.96 6.81
C ARG A 140 -6.57 5.18 7.91
N GLN A 141 -7.77 4.67 7.63
CA GLN A 141 -8.49 3.80 8.52
C GLN A 141 -7.62 2.59 8.91
N VAL A 142 -7.40 2.39 10.20
CA VAL A 142 -6.44 1.39 10.69
C VAL A 142 -6.98 -0.02 10.66
N GLY A 143 -8.30 -0.18 10.68
CA GLY A 143 -8.95 -1.48 10.66
C GLY A 143 -8.45 -2.37 11.80
N SER A 144 -8.24 -3.65 11.52
CA SER A 144 -7.86 -4.65 12.52
C SER A 144 -6.50 -4.40 13.20
N ASN A 145 -5.68 -3.45 12.73
CA ASN A 145 -4.46 -3.05 13.42
C ASN A 145 -4.73 -2.40 14.78
N ILE A 146 -5.96 -1.91 15.04
CA ILE A 146 -6.35 -1.38 16.35
C ILE A 146 -6.53 -2.47 17.42
N LYS A 147 -6.79 -3.72 17.02
CA LYS A 147 -7.14 -4.80 17.96
C LYS A 147 -6.11 -5.06 19.04
N PRO A 148 -4.79 -5.11 18.77
CA PRO A 148 -3.80 -5.26 19.83
C PRO A 148 -3.96 -4.23 20.96
N PHE A 149 -4.27 -2.97 20.61
CA PHE A 149 -4.47 -1.88 21.58
C PHE A 149 -5.77 -2.07 22.40
N VAL A 150 -6.86 -2.48 21.75
CA VAL A 150 -8.13 -2.80 22.43
C VAL A 150 -7.97 -3.99 23.36
N TYR A 151 -7.23 -5.01 22.94
CA TYR A 151 -6.91 -6.16 23.79
C TYR A 151 -5.97 -5.81 24.94
N SER A 152 -5.03 -4.89 24.73
CA SER A 152 -4.19 -4.32 25.79
C SER A 152 -5.04 -3.58 26.82
N ALA A 153 -6.03 -2.79 26.39
CA ALA A 153 -6.99 -2.16 27.29
C ALA A 153 -7.76 -3.19 28.13
N ALA A 154 -8.16 -4.30 27.51
CA ALA A 154 -8.84 -5.38 28.24
C ALA A 154 -7.92 -6.02 29.30
N LEU A 155 -6.64 -6.25 28.98
CA LEU A 155 -5.66 -6.77 29.96
C LEU A 155 -5.49 -5.83 31.17
N ASP A 156 -5.42 -4.52 30.94
CA ASP A 156 -5.36 -3.50 32.00
C ASP A 156 -6.63 -3.46 32.86
N ASN A 157 -7.75 -3.95 32.34
CA ASN A 157 -9.05 -3.99 33.01
C ASN A 157 -9.44 -5.40 33.52
N GLY A 158 -8.45 -6.22 33.86
CA GLY A 158 -8.61 -7.49 34.58
C GLY A 158 -8.91 -8.71 33.70
N TYR A 159 -8.95 -8.56 32.39
CA TYR A 159 -8.94 -9.71 31.48
C TYR A 159 -7.55 -10.34 31.43
N THR A 160 -7.51 -11.59 30.99
CA THR A 160 -6.26 -12.31 30.73
C THR A 160 -6.26 -12.88 29.32
N VAL A 161 -5.12 -13.24 28.80
CA VAL A 161 -5.01 -13.91 27.49
C VAL A 161 -5.79 -15.23 27.42
N ALA A 162 -6.13 -15.82 28.58
CA ALA A 162 -6.93 -17.04 28.73
C ALA A 162 -8.42 -16.77 28.94
N SER A 163 -8.84 -15.52 29.19
CA SER A 163 -10.24 -15.16 29.35
C SER A 163 -11.09 -15.67 28.20
N ILE A 164 -12.24 -16.27 28.51
CA ILE A 164 -13.16 -16.80 27.52
C ILE A 164 -14.17 -15.71 27.14
N ILE A 165 -14.22 -15.40 25.85
CA ILE A 165 -15.18 -14.45 25.27
C ILE A 165 -16.03 -15.19 24.24
N ASN A 166 -17.32 -14.92 24.22
CA ASN A 166 -18.25 -15.59 23.30
C ASN A 166 -18.17 -14.94 21.90
N ASP A 167 -17.64 -15.68 20.93
CA ASP A 167 -17.66 -15.32 19.51
C ASP A 167 -18.98 -15.78 18.88
N ALA A 168 -20.06 -15.02 19.11
CA ALA A 168 -21.39 -15.26 18.60
C ALA A 168 -22.00 -13.95 18.06
N PRO A 169 -22.93 -14.01 17.11
CA PRO A 169 -23.58 -12.81 16.55
C PRO A 169 -24.08 -11.84 17.62
N ILE A 170 -23.91 -10.55 17.37
CA ILE A 170 -24.49 -9.48 18.17
C ILE A 170 -25.72 -8.96 17.43
N ASN A 171 -26.89 -9.08 18.06
CA ASN A 171 -28.18 -8.66 17.51
C ASN A 171 -28.84 -7.67 18.47
N GLU A 172 -28.14 -6.59 18.79
CA GLU A 172 -28.70 -5.57 19.65
C GLU A 172 -29.29 -4.43 18.83
N TRP A 173 -30.46 -3.97 19.27
CA TRP A 173 -31.14 -2.80 18.74
C TRP A 173 -30.60 -1.54 19.44
N ASP A 174 -30.14 -0.58 18.67
CA ASP A 174 -29.80 0.73 19.20
C ASP A 174 -31.06 1.63 19.19
N GLU A 175 -31.62 1.88 20.36
CA GLU A 175 -32.81 2.70 20.52
C GLU A 175 -32.58 4.17 20.10
N ALA A 176 -31.34 4.67 20.20
CA ALA A 176 -31.00 6.06 19.89
C ALA A 176 -30.97 6.34 18.39
N THR A 177 -30.52 5.37 17.59
CA THR A 177 -30.39 5.52 16.13
C THR A 177 -31.49 4.85 15.35
N GLY A 178 -32.29 4.01 16.00
CA GLY A 178 -33.33 3.20 15.34
C GLY A 178 -32.78 2.15 14.37
N VAL A 179 -31.46 1.92 14.38
CA VAL A 179 -30.77 0.97 13.51
C VAL A 179 -30.09 -0.10 14.35
N ALA A 180 -30.24 -1.36 13.97
CA ALA A 180 -29.49 -2.45 14.58
C ALA A 180 -28.07 -2.46 14.03
N TRP A 181 -27.09 -2.05 14.83
CA TRP A 181 -25.70 -2.28 14.49
C TRP A 181 -25.35 -3.76 14.72
N ARG A 182 -24.97 -4.44 13.64
CA ARG A 182 -24.71 -5.88 13.63
C ARG A 182 -23.28 -6.15 13.14
N PRO A 183 -22.26 -5.96 13.97
CA PRO A 183 -20.89 -6.29 13.59
C PRO A 183 -20.78 -7.79 13.31
N GLN A 184 -20.09 -8.13 12.21
CA GLN A 184 -19.87 -9.51 11.80
C GLN A 184 -18.37 -9.81 11.72
N ASN A 185 -18.01 -11.07 11.91
CA ASN A 185 -16.68 -11.54 11.57
C ASN A 185 -16.50 -11.56 10.04
N SER A 186 -15.25 -11.56 9.59
CA SER A 186 -14.91 -11.73 8.18
C SER A 186 -13.87 -12.86 8.04
N PRO A 187 -14.27 -14.01 7.47
CA PRO A 187 -15.63 -14.41 7.04
C PRO A 187 -16.63 -14.48 8.21
N ALA A 188 -17.94 -14.50 7.91
CA ALA A 188 -19.03 -14.51 8.90
C ALA A 188 -19.17 -15.87 9.61
N GLU A 189 -18.09 -16.33 10.22
CA GLU A 189 -17.97 -17.58 10.96
C GLU A 189 -17.77 -17.30 12.44
N TYR A 190 -18.39 -18.11 13.30
CA TYR A 190 -18.39 -17.91 14.74
C TYR A 190 -17.96 -19.19 15.46
N ASP A 191 -17.01 -19.02 16.40
CA ASP A 191 -16.39 -20.13 17.13
C ASP A 191 -17.02 -20.38 18.53
N GLY A 192 -18.03 -19.57 18.91
CA GLY A 192 -18.60 -19.64 20.25
C GLY A 192 -17.62 -19.19 21.35
N PRO A 193 -17.62 -19.81 22.54
CA PRO A 193 -16.71 -19.43 23.60
C PRO A 193 -15.24 -19.76 23.27
N ILE A 194 -14.42 -18.74 23.04
CA ILE A 194 -13.00 -18.90 22.70
C ILE A 194 -12.10 -18.05 23.61
N ARG A 195 -10.84 -18.45 23.75
CA ARG A 195 -9.85 -17.68 24.51
C ARG A 195 -9.51 -16.38 23.80
N MET A 196 -9.34 -15.33 24.59
CA MET A 196 -9.01 -13.98 24.10
C MET A 196 -7.80 -13.99 23.15
N ARG A 197 -6.71 -14.69 23.48
CA ARG A 197 -5.53 -14.81 22.59
C ARG A 197 -5.84 -15.48 21.24
N VAL A 198 -6.78 -16.45 21.22
CA VAL A 198 -7.18 -17.13 19.98
C VAL A 198 -8.04 -16.19 19.12
N ALA A 199 -8.91 -15.42 19.76
CA ALA A 199 -9.74 -14.43 19.10
C ALA A 199 -8.88 -13.32 18.44
N LEU A 200 -7.82 -12.86 19.11
CA LEU A 200 -6.86 -11.91 18.54
C LEU A 200 -6.16 -12.51 17.31
N GLY A 201 -5.59 -13.71 17.45
CA GLY A 201 -4.88 -14.38 16.35
C GLY A 201 -5.75 -14.67 15.13
N LYS A 202 -7.06 -14.90 15.35
CA LYS A 202 -8.07 -15.05 14.28
C LYS A 202 -8.70 -13.73 13.84
N SER A 203 -8.30 -12.62 14.44
CA SER A 203 -8.85 -11.28 14.14
C SER A 203 -10.37 -11.18 14.24
N LYS A 204 -10.99 -11.82 15.25
CA LYS A 204 -12.44 -11.86 15.44
C LYS A 204 -13.01 -10.48 15.78
N ASN A 205 -13.93 -9.99 14.93
CA ASN A 205 -14.53 -8.67 15.11
C ASN A 205 -15.48 -8.62 16.30
N VAL A 206 -16.35 -9.61 16.41
CA VAL A 206 -17.36 -9.66 17.47
C VAL A 206 -16.73 -9.71 18.87
N VAL A 207 -15.62 -10.42 19.01
CA VAL A 207 -14.88 -10.49 20.28
C VAL A 207 -14.28 -9.13 20.63
N SER A 208 -13.72 -8.39 19.64
CA SER A 208 -13.17 -7.05 19.86
C SER A 208 -14.24 -6.07 20.36
N VAL A 209 -15.45 -6.12 19.78
CA VAL A 209 -16.60 -5.32 20.24
C VAL A 209 -17.00 -5.70 21.67
N ARG A 210 -17.09 -6.99 21.99
CA ARG A 210 -17.43 -7.44 23.35
C ARG A 210 -16.39 -7.04 24.38
N LEU A 211 -15.10 -7.04 24.03
CA LEU A 211 -14.04 -6.56 24.91
C LEU A 211 -14.18 -5.05 25.17
N LEU A 212 -14.39 -4.26 24.10
CA LEU A 212 -14.65 -2.82 24.26
C LEU A 212 -15.84 -2.55 25.18
N ARG A 213 -16.94 -3.27 25.01
CA ARG A 213 -18.13 -3.14 25.89
C ARG A 213 -17.80 -3.52 27.34
N GLY A 214 -17.01 -4.57 27.55
CA GLY A 214 -16.59 -4.99 28.88
C GLY A 214 -15.64 -4.04 29.59
N VAL A 215 -14.76 -3.39 28.85
CA VAL A 215 -13.81 -2.36 29.34
C VAL A 215 -14.51 -0.99 29.49
N GLY A 216 -15.46 -0.71 28.63
CA GLY A 216 -16.09 0.59 28.46
C GLY A 216 -15.38 1.48 27.43
N LEU A 217 -16.19 2.25 26.70
CA LEU A 217 -15.71 3.09 25.60
C LEU A 217 -14.68 4.13 26.07
N ASP A 218 -14.98 4.85 27.17
CA ASP A 218 -14.12 5.91 27.67
C ASP A 218 -12.78 5.37 28.15
N ASN A 219 -12.77 4.24 28.89
CA ASN A 219 -11.55 3.60 29.35
C ASN A 219 -10.70 3.09 28.18
N THR A 220 -11.35 2.55 27.14
CA THR A 220 -10.64 2.10 25.94
C THR A 220 -10.00 3.28 25.22
N ILE A 221 -10.73 4.39 25.01
CA ILE A 221 -10.21 5.59 24.36
C ILE A 221 -9.03 6.17 25.16
N GLU A 222 -9.17 6.27 26.49
CA GLU A 222 -8.08 6.74 27.34
C GLU A 222 -6.84 5.84 27.22
N HIS A 223 -7.04 4.53 27.18
CA HIS A 223 -5.94 3.58 26.99
C HIS A 223 -5.26 3.78 25.63
N LEU A 224 -6.02 3.97 24.54
CA LEU A 224 -5.49 4.24 23.20
C LEU A 224 -4.62 5.51 23.18
N THR A 225 -5.02 6.57 23.91
CA THR A 225 -4.22 7.81 23.96
C THR A 225 -2.87 7.62 24.65
N ARG A 226 -2.72 6.64 25.55
CA ARG A 226 -1.43 6.30 26.19
C ARG A 226 -0.41 5.75 25.20
N PHE A 227 -0.85 5.20 24.07
CA PHE A 227 0.00 4.82 22.94
C PHE A 227 0.29 5.98 21.97
N GLY A 228 -0.13 7.20 22.29
CA GLY A 228 0.12 8.39 21.48
C GLY A 228 -0.89 8.63 20.37
N LEU A 229 -2.00 7.89 20.30
CA LEU A 229 -3.06 8.16 19.35
C LEU A 229 -3.82 9.42 19.78
N ASP A 230 -4.01 10.38 18.85
CA ASP A 230 -4.72 11.62 19.17
C ASP A 230 -6.21 11.34 19.42
N LYS A 231 -6.69 11.78 20.58
CA LYS A 231 -8.09 11.64 20.96
C LYS A 231 -9.06 12.29 19.96
N ALA A 232 -8.62 13.34 19.28
CA ALA A 232 -9.42 14.03 18.28
C ALA A 232 -9.68 13.19 17.02
N ASP A 233 -8.79 12.23 16.72
CA ASP A 233 -8.89 11.32 15.59
C ASP A 233 -9.67 10.04 15.92
N ILE A 234 -10.01 9.81 17.20
CA ILE A 234 -10.70 8.60 17.66
C ILE A 234 -12.21 8.85 17.69
N TYR A 235 -12.97 8.07 16.89
CA TYR A 235 -14.44 8.12 16.96
C TYR A 235 -14.94 7.61 18.31
N ARG A 236 -15.93 8.31 18.89
CA ARG A 236 -16.49 7.98 20.21
C ARG A 236 -17.70 7.05 20.08
N ASP A 237 -17.50 5.92 19.43
CA ASP A 237 -18.49 4.86 19.29
C ASP A 237 -17.83 3.47 19.27
N GLU A 238 -18.62 2.42 19.25
CA GLU A 238 -18.12 1.04 19.31
C GLU A 238 -17.28 0.61 18.11
N THR A 239 -17.38 1.34 16.98
CA THR A 239 -16.63 1.02 15.76
C THR A 239 -15.12 1.24 15.95
N VAL A 240 -14.71 1.98 16.98
CA VAL A 240 -13.29 2.13 17.34
C VAL A 240 -12.62 0.77 17.57
N SER A 241 -13.35 -0.23 18.11
CA SER A 241 -12.83 -1.58 18.33
C SER A 241 -12.50 -2.33 17.05
N LEU A 242 -12.99 -1.83 15.91
CA LEU A 242 -12.76 -2.37 14.57
C LEU A 242 -11.85 -1.48 13.72
N GLY A 243 -11.33 -0.39 14.32
CA GLY A 243 -10.40 0.53 13.69
C GLY A 243 -11.03 1.48 12.69
N SER A 244 -12.19 2.04 13.01
CA SER A 244 -12.85 3.10 12.22
C SER A 244 -12.04 4.39 12.17
N SER A 245 -11.24 4.67 13.20
CA SER A 245 -10.38 5.85 13.28
C SER A 245 -9.26 5.81 12.24
N SER A 246 -8.82 6.99 11.82
CA SER A 246 -7.78 7.16 10.80
C SER A 246 -6.51 7.73 11.41
N HIS A 247 -5.40 7.03 11.23
CA HIS A 247 -4.08 7.40 11.73
C HIS A 247 -3.02 7.22 10.66
N THR A 248 -1.87 7.87 10.84
CA THR A 248 -0.71 7.68 9.97
C THR A 248 0.01 6.36 10.31
N PRO A 249 0.79 5.79 9.35
CA PRO A 249 1.64 4.64 9.64
C PRO A 249 2.60 4.86 10.83
N LEU A 250 3.16 6.08 10.97
CA LEU A 250 4.05 6.40 12.08
C LEU A 250 3.33 6.41 13.43
N GLU A 251 2.10 6.92 13.51
CA GLU A 251 1.30 6.90 14.74
C GLU A 251 0.95 5.49 15.20
N ILE A 252 0.75 4.56 14.27
CA ILE A 252 0.37 3.18 14.60
C ILE A 252 1.56 2.31 15.00
N VAL A 253 2.78 2.60 14.50
CA VAL A 253 3.97 1.80 14.80
C VAL A 253 4.72 2.29 16.04
N ARG A 254 4.43 3.52 16.48
CA ARG A 254 5.03 4.16 17.65
C ARG A 254 4.51 3.57 18.96
#